data_848ebb3a35761c88bd8785df28263bbb
#
_entry.id   848ebb3a35761c88bd8785df28263bbb
#
_cell.length_a   1.000
_cell.length_b   1.000
_cell.length_c   1.000
_cell.angle_alpha   90.00
_cell.angle_beta   90.00
_cell.angle_gamma   90.00
#
_symmetry.space_group_name_H-M   'P 1'
#
loop_
_entity.id
_entity.type
_entity.pdbx_description
1 polymer ?
#
loop_
_entity_poly.entity_id
_entity_poly.type
_entity_poly.pdbx_seq_one_letter_code
_entity_poly.pdbx_strand_id
1 'polypeptide(L)'
;IAMKEHEVELAAAEIIRRQIALDESKERLEETDIYAPISGVIIQKLVEEGQIISSGVSNVSGGTALAEIADMSRIFIIADVDETDIGDIREGQKVDVTADAFYGKIFKGKVLSIAPKGVVESSITIFKVKIEIKGQEKNILKPMMSSNVDIITNKAKNTLYVSRQAIRLSENKSYAVILNNELPEEIEVKTGIQTPIHI
;
A
#
# COMPACT_ATOMS: atom_id res chain seq x y z
N ILE A 1 -58.77 42.00 10.48
CA ILE A 1 -57.60 41.89 9.58
C ILE A 1 -56.53 40.98 10.25
N ALA A 2 -56.10 41.26 11.49
CA ALA A 2 -55.04 40.49 12.19
C ALA A 2 -55.34 38.97 12.36
N MET A 3 -56.61 38.58 12.56
CA MET A 3 -56.99 37.15 12.65
C MET A 3 -56.78 36.40 11.32
N LYS A 4 -57.07 37.05 10.18
CA LYS A 4 -56.88 36.44 8.86
C LYS A 4 -55.41 36.32 8.47
N GLU A 5 -54.59 37.28 8.90
CA GLU A 5 -53.14 37.23 8.72
C GLU A 5 -52.53 36.06 9.48
N HIS A 6 -52.96 35.81 10.70
CA HIS A 6 -52.50 34.69 11.51
C HIS A 6 -52.96 33.33 10.95
N GLU A 7 -54.17 33.23 10.38
CA GLU A 7 -54.62 32.03 9.69
C GLU A 7 -53.76 31.71 8.45
N VAL A 8 -53.37 32.73 7.69
CA VAL A 8 -52.50 32.59 6.53
C VAL A 8 -51.10 32.14 6.96
N GLU A 9 -50.52 32.69 8.05
CA GLU A 9 -49.23 32.24 8.59
C GLU A 9 -49.28 30.79 9.05
N LEU A 10 -50.34 30.37 9.75
CA LEU A 10 -50.51 28.97 10.17
C LEU A 10 -50.61 28.04 8.97
N ALA A 11 -51.39 28.41 7.95
CA ALA A 11 -51.50 27.61 6.73
C ALA A 11 -50.16 27.52 5.98
N ALA A 12 -49.41 28.62 5.91
CA ALA A 12 -48.08 28.63 5.31
C ALA A 12 -47.10 27.73 6.09
N ALA A 13 -47.10 27.76 7.41
CA ALA A 13 -46.28 26.91 8.25
C ALA A 13 -46.63 25.42 8.07
N GLU A 14 -47.93 25.10 7.90
CA GLU A 14 -48.36 23.71 7.63
C GLU A 14 -47.93 23.21 6.25
N ILE A 15 -47.97 24.05 5.22
CA ILE A 15 -47.44 23.73 3.89
C ILE A 15 -45.96 23.42 3.97
N ILE A 16 -45.18 24.25 4.66
CA ILE A 16 -43.73 24.00 4.86
C ILE A 16 -43.49 22.67 5.57
N ARG A 17 -44.24 22.36 6.64
CA ARG A 17 -44.11 21.11 7.37
C ARG A 17 -44.44 19.91 6.49
N ARG A 18 -45.50 19.99 5.66
CA ARG A 18 -45.84 18.89 4.73
C ARG A 18 -44.83 18.73 3.62
N GLN A 19 -44.22 19.85 3.17
CA GLN A 19 -43.13 19.78 2.19
C GLN A 19 -41.91 19.09 2.76
N ILE A 20 -41.48 19.40 3.99
CA ILE A 20 -40.40 18.74 4.69
C ILE A 20 -40.68 17.21 4.80
N ALA A 21 -41.90 16.85 5.24
CA ALA A 21 -42.25 15.42 5.37
C ALA A 21 -42.25 14.67 4.02
N LEU A 22 -42.63 15.37 2.94
CA LEU A 22 -42.56 14.81 1.58
C LEU A 22 -41.09 14.61 1.16
N ASP A 23 -40.25 15.59 1.39
CA ASP A 23 -38.85 15.54 1.02
C ASP A 23 -38.10 14.45 1.81
N GLU A 24 -38.34 14.32 3.11
CA GLU A 24 -37.84 13.21 3.94
C GLU A 24 -38.31 11.82 3.42
N SER A 25 -39.54 11.76 2.89
CA SER A 25 -40.05 10.49 2.34
C SER A 25 -39.42 10.15 1.00
N LYS A 26 -39.08 11.17 0.19
CA LYS A 26 -38.33 11.00 -1.05
C LYS A 26 -36.89 10.56 -0.78
N GLU A 27 -36.21 11.21 0.17
CA GLU A 27 -34.87 10.79 0.58
C GLU A 27 -34.85 9.32 1.02
N ARG A 28 -35.80 8.93 1.86
CA ARG A 28 -35.93 7.51 2.27
C ARG A 28 -36.18 6.55 1.11
N LEU A 29 -36.89 7.00 0.07
CA LEU A 29 -37.08 6.20 -1.13
C LEU A 29 -35.78 6.10 -1.95
N GLU A 30 -35.06 7.19 -2.13
CA GLU A 30 -33.78 7.22 -2.84
C GLU A 30 -32.71 6.37 -2.13
N GLU A 31 -32.72 6.32 -0.79
CA GLU A 31 -31.84 5.48 0.02
C GLU A 31 -32.10 3.96 -0.15
N THR A 32 -33.22 3.57 -0.77
CA THR A 32 -33.47 2.14 -1.09
C THR A 32 -32.63 1.65 -2.27
N ASP A 33 -32.16 2.56 -3.12
CA ASP A 33 -31.28 2.28 -4.25
C ASP A 33 -29.84 2.61 -3.85
N ILE A 34 -28.99 1.58 -3.74
CA ILE A 34 -27.62 1.73 -3.29
C ILE A 34 -26.68 1.71 -4.49
N TYR A 35 -25.97 2.80 -4.67
CA TYR A 35 -25.03 3.00 -5.78
C TYR A 35 -23.58 2.88 -5.32
N ALA A 36 -22.72 2.38 -6.24
CA ALA A 36 -21.29 2.37 -5.99
C ALA A 36 -20.73 3.81 -5.91
N PRO A 37 -20.05 4.20 -4.82
CA PRO A 37 -19.50 5.55 -4.65
C PRO A 37 -18.27 5.82 -5.52
N ILE A 38 -17.64 4.76 -6.02
CA ILE A 38 -16.45 4.83 -6.88
C ILE A 38 -16.57 3.84 -8.04
N SER A 39 -15.87 4.12 -9.13
CA SER A 39 -15.67 3.14 -10.20
C SER A 39 -14.60 2.12 -9.76
N GLY A 40 -14.87 0.83 -9.94
CA GLY A 40 -13.96 -0.21 -9.49
C GLY A 40 -14.49 -1.60 -9.71
N VAL A 41 -13.82 -2.57 -9.07
CA VAL A 41 -14.21 -3.98 -9.07
C VAL A 41 -14.71 -4.34 -7.67
N ILE A 42 -15.82 -5.03 -7.61
CA ILE A 42 -16.32 -5.61 -6.34
C ILE A 42 -15.38 -6.77 -5.98
N ILE A 43 -14.64 -6.61 -4.89
CA ILE A 43 -13.71 -7.64 -4.41
C ILE A 43 -14.38 -8.60 -3.41
N GLN A 44 -15.40 -8.13 -2.70
CA GLN A 44 -16.16 -8.96 -1.79
C GLN A 44 -17.62 -8.50 -1.72
N LYS A 45 -18.57 -9.43 -1.79
CA LYS A 45 -19.96 -9.25 -1.47
C LYS A 45 -20.20 -9.76 -0.04
N LEU A 46 -20.74 -8.91 0.83
CA LEU A 46 -20.85 -9.18 2.27
C LEU A 46 -22.27 -9.57 2.69
N VAL A 47 -23.25 -9.40 1.80
CA VAL A 47 -24.66 -9.67 2.08
C VAL A 47 -25.27 -10.55 1.00
N GLU A 48 -26.28 -11.32 1.37
CA GLU A 48 -27.04 -12.17 0.43
C GLU A 48 -28.47 -11.65 0.27
N GLU A 49 -29.09 -12.03 -0.85
CA GLU A 49 -30.48 -11.68 -1.12
C GLU A 49 -31.41 -12.28 -0.05
N GLY A 50 -32.33 -11.47 0.46
CA GLY A 50 -33.25 -11.84 1.56
C GLY A 50 -32.66 -11.60 2.96
N GLN A 51 -31.43 -11.14 3.09
CA GLN A 51 -30.83 -10.81 4.38
C GLN A 51 -31.35 -9.47 4.89
N ILE A 52 -31.68 -9.41 6.19
CA ILE A 52 -32.02 -8.15 6.85
C ILE A 52 -30.73 -7.36 7.14
N ILE A 53 -30.68 -6.12 6.66
CA ILE A 53 -29.56 -5.20 6.86
C ILE A 53 -30.01 -4.00 7.71
N SER A 54 -29.06 -3.40 8.43
CA SER A 54 -29.29 -2.18 9.20
C SER A 54 -28.86 -0.96 8.39
N SER A 55 -29.74 0.04 8.34
CA SER A 55 -29.39 1.33 7.72
C SER A 55 -28.31 2.05 8.52
N GLY A 56 -27.35 2.70 7.82
CA GLY A 56 -26.30 3.52 8.43
C GLY A 56 -26.83 4.83 9.03
N VAL A 57 -27.97 5.30 8.56
CA VAL A 57 -28.58 6.58 8.96
C VAL A 57 -29.24 6.49 10.34
N SER A 58 -29.77 5.34 10.69
CA SER A 58 -30.54 5.14 11.93
C SER A 58 -29.71 4.55 13.09
N ASN A 59 -28.48 4.12 12.88
CA ASN A 59 -27.66 3.45 13.89
C ASN A 59 -26.41 4.23 14.26
N VAL A 60 -26.22 4.47 15.55
CA VAL A 60 -25.01 5.09 16.13
C VAL A 60 -23.76 4.23 15.89
N SER A 61 -23.93 2.95 15.59
CA SER A 61 -22.86 1.97 15.36
C SER A 61 -22.48 1.79 13.86
N GLY A 62 -23.06 2.59 12.96
CA GLY A 62 -22.89 2.43 11.51
C GLY A 62 -23.84 1.37 10.92
N GLY A 63 -23.98 1.38 9.59
CA GLY A 63 -24.80 0.43 8.84
C GLY A 63 -24.11 -0.91 8.56
N THR A 64 -24.84 -1.83 7.91
CA THR A 64 -24.28 -3.07 7.40
C THR A 64 -23.49 -2.80 6.13
N ALA A 65 -22.23 -3.20 6.07
CA ALA A 65 -21.44 -3.15 4.84
C ALA A 65 -22.00 -4.17 3.83
N LEU A 66 -22.28 -3.73 2.61
CA LEU A 66 -22.90 -4.56 1.57
C LEU A 66 -21.89 -5.22 0.65
N ALA A 67 -20.90 -4.46 0.22
CA ALA A 67 -19.82 -4.91 -0.66
C ALA A 67 -18.58 -4.08 -0.45
N GLU A 68 -17.44 -4.65 -0.78
CA GLU A 68 -16.16 -3.95 -0.84
C GLU A 68 -15.76 -3.73 -2.30
N ILE A 69 -15.48 -2.46 -2.65
CA ILE A 69 -15.11 -2.05 -4.00
C ILE A 69 -13.70 -1.49 -3.97
N ALA A 70 -12.84 -1.95 -4.88
CA ALA A 70 -11.48 -1.43 -5.03
C ALA A 70 -11.24 -0.90 -6.44
N ASP A 71 -10.52 0.23 -6.51
CA ASP A 71 -9.93 0.71 -7.75
C ASP A 71 -8.66 -0.09 -8.06
N MET A 72 -8.73 -0.95 -9.07
CA MET A 72 -7.61 -1.80 -9.51
C MET A 72 -6.69 -1.10 -10.53
N SER A 73 -6.91 0.18 -10.81
CA SER A 73 -6.06 0.93 -11.75
C SER A 73 -4.63 1.10 -11.24
N ARG A 74 -4.45 1.13 -9.92
CA ARG A 74 -3.16 1.25 -9.24
C ARG A 74 -3.02 0.17 -8.17
N ILE A 75 -1.96 -0.62 -8.27
CA ILE A 75 -1.64 -1.65 -7.28
C ILE A 75 -0.48 -1.18 -6.42
N PHE A 76 -0.66 -1.27 -5.11
CA PHE A 76 0.35 -0.94 -4.12
C PHE A 76 0.69 -2.18 -3.30
N ILE A 77 1.96 -2.28 -2.93
CA ILE A 77 2.43 -3.24 -1.95
C ILE A 77 2.87 -2.47 -0.71
N ILE A 78 2.48 -2.95 0.44
CA ILE A 78 2.98 -2.47 1.72
C ILE A 78 4.02 -3.47 2.18
N ALA A 79 5.27 -3.05 2.16
CA ALA A 79 6.38 -3.85 2.67
C ALA A 79 6.69 -3.46 4.10
N ASP A 80 6.89 -4.44 4.95
CA ASP A 80 7.33 -4.25 6.32
C ASP A 80 8.86 -4.33 6.35
N VAL A 81 9.49 -3.22 6.72
CA VAL A 81 10.95 -3.07 6.74
C VAL A 81 11.41 -2.87 8.17
N ASP A 82 12.44 -3.61 8.56
CA ASP A 82 13.06 -3.51 9.88
C ASP A 82 13.70 -2.12 10.10
N GLU A 83 13.76 -1.67 11.36
CA GLU A 83 14.39 -0.42 11.76
C GLU A 83 15.87 -0.36 11.36
N THR A 84 16.56 -1.49 11.31
CA THR A 84 17.97 -1.56 10.92
C THR A 84 18.21 -1.22 9.44
N ASP A 85 17.24 -1.50 8.58
CA ASP A 85 17.36 -1.36 7.14
C ASP A 85 16.70 -0.07 6.59
N ILE A 86 15.77 0.52 7.35
CA ILE A 86 15.02 1.69 6.90
C ILE A 86 15.92 2.91 6.61
N GLY A 87 17.08 2.99 7.27
CA GLY A 87 18.06 4.05 7.09
C GLY A 87 18.57 4.19 5.65
N ASP A 88 18.60 3.11 4.89
CA ASP A 88 19.09 3.06 3.50
C ASP A 88 17.98 3.20 2.45
N ILE A 89 16.72 3.19 2.87
CA ILE A 89 15.59 3.29 1.96
C ILE A 89 15.24 4.76 1.73
N ARG A 90 14.97 5.09 0.47
CA ARG A 90 14.56 6.42 0.03
C ARG A 90 13.41 6.32 -0.96
N GLU A 91 12.55 7.32 -0.96
CA GLU A 91 11.51 7.45 -1.99
C GLU A 91 12.13 7.48 -3.38
N GLY A 92 11.49 6.80 -4.30
CA GLY A 92 11.94 6.75 -5.67
C GLY A 92 12.87 5.60 -6.02
N GLN A 93 13.38 4.84 -5.06
CA GLN A 93 14.19 3.66 -5.33
C GLN A 93 13.42 2.61 -6.13
N LYS A 94 14.13 1.88 -6.98
CA LYS A 94 13.58 0.78 -7.76
C LYS A 94 13.42 -0.44 -6.89
N VAL A 95 12.34 -1.17 -7.15
CA VAL A 95 11.97 -2.35 -6.40
C VAL A 95 11.66 -3.47 -7.37
N ASP A 96 12.17 -4.65 -7.07
CA ASP A 96 11.82 -5.89 -7.71
C ASP A 96 10.90 -6.66 -6.75
N VAL A 97 9.74 -7.05 -7.25
CA VAL A 97 8.72 -7.73 -6.45
C VAL A 97 8.45 -9.09 -7.06
N THR A 98 8.43 -10.11 -6.23
CA THR A 98 8.01 -11.46 -6.59
C THR A 98 6.78 -11.82 -5.77
N ALA A 99 5.72 -12.26 -6.43
CA ALA A 99 4.51 -12.75 -5.76
C ALA A 99 4.54 -14.28 -5.72
N ASP A 100 4.22 -14.85 -4.56
CA ASP A 100 4.27 -16.29 -4.35
C ASP A 100 3.34 -17.07 -5.30
N ALA A 101 2.20 -16.41 -5.69
CA ALA A 101 1.26 -16.97 -6.65
C ALA A 101 1.79 -17.03 -8.10
N PHE A 102 2.88 -16.32 -8.41
CA PHE A 102 3.44 -16.22 -9.79
C PHE A 102 4.94 -16.48 -9.80
N TYR A 103 5.30 -17.74 -9.56
CA TYR A 103 6.70 -18.17 -9.52
C TYR A 103 7.46 -17.76 -10.78
N GLY A 104 8.66 -17.18 -10.60
CA GLY A 104 9.54 -16.75 -11.69
C GLY A 104 9.16 -15.43 -12.36
N LYS A 105 8.06 -14.78 -11.99
CA LYS A 105 7.71 -13.43 -12.48
C LYS A 105 8.22 -12.36 -11.53
N ILE A 106 8.89 -11.35 -12.10
CA ILE A 106 9.38 -10.19 -11.37
C ILE A 106 8.57 -8.97 -11.81
N PHE A 107 7.84 -8.39 -10.86
CA PHE A 107 7.11 -7.14 -11.06
C PHE A 107 8.00 -5.97 -10.69
N LYS A 108 8.12 -5.00 -11.57
CA LYS A 108 8.91 -3.80 -11.32
C LYS A 108 8.08 -2.76 -10.59
N GLY A 109 8.62 -2.26 -9.51
CA GLY A 109 7.99 -1.23 -8.68
C GLY A 109 8.92 -0.08 -8.37
N LYS A 110 8.37 0.87 -7.62
CA LYS A 110 9.08 2.02 -7.09
C LYS A 110 8.59 2.34 -5.69
N VAL A 111 9.50 2.65 -4.77
CA VAL A 111 9.14 3.18 -3.46
C VAL A 111 8.39 4.51 -3.65
N LEU A 112 7.15 4.55 -3.20
CA LEU A 112 6.29 5.72 -3.28
C LEU A 112 6.41 6.59 -2.03
N SER A 113 6.31 5.97 -0.85
CA SER A 113 6.42 6.66 0.43
C SER A 113 6.85 5.69 1.53
N ILE A 114 7.41 6.25 2.59
CA ILE A 114 7.83 5.56 3.80
C ILE A 114 6.99 6.10 4.94
N ALA A 115 6.42 5.23 5.76
CA ALA A 115 5.65 5.66 6.92
C ALA A 115 6.58 6.42 7.90
N PRO A 116 6.19 7.63 8.36
CA PRO A 116 7.04 8.42 9.26
C PRO A 116 7.10 7.84 10.68
N LYS A 117 6.22 6.89 11.00
CA LYS A 117 6.14 6.24 12.32
C LYS A 117 6.33 4.73 12.16
N GLY A 118 7.25 4.17 12.94
CA GLY A 118 7.39 2.73 13.12
C GLY A 118 6.24 2.15 13.95
N VAL A 119 5.95 0.90 13.71
CA VAL A 119 4.96 0.10 14.45
C VAL A 119 5.70 -1.08 15.06
N VAL A 120 5.40 -1.39 16.33
CA VAL A 120 5.97 -2.57 16.98
C VAL A 120 5.06 -3.76 16.70
N GLU A 121 5.55 -4.71 15.94
CA GLU A 121 4.89 -6.00 15.68
C GLU A 121 5.80 -7.14 16.15
N SER A 122 5.27 -8.05 16.93
CA SER A 122 6.04 -9.21 17.47
C SER A 122 7.37 -8.84 18.13
N SER A 123 7.40 -7.72 18.86
CA SER A 123 8.59 -7.18 19.57
C SER A 123 9.71 -6.65 18.64
N ILE A 124 9.42 -6.42 17.37
CA ILE A 124 10.32 -5.81 16.40
C ILE A 124 9.69 -4.52 15.91
N THR A 125 10.50 -3.45 15.79
CA THR A 125 10.05 -2.19 15.19
C THR A 125 10.15 -2.30 13.67
N ILE A 126 9.01 -2.16 13.00
CA ILE A 126 8.92 -2.16 11.55
C ILE A 126 8.39 -0.83 11.03
N PHE A 127 8.82 -0.47 9.82
CA PHE A 127 8.31 0.68 9.07
C PHE A 127 7.60 0.20 7.82
N LYS A 128 6.38 0.70 7.61
CA LYS A 128 5.60 0.36 6.42
C LYS A 128 6.05 1.21 5.23
N VAL A 129 6.55 0.53 4.21
CA VAL A 129 7.00 1.16 2.95
C VAL A 129 5.98 0.88 1.87
N LYS A 130 5.41 1.93 1.29
CA LYS A 130 4.44 1.83 0.21
C LYS A 130 5.17 1.83 -1.13
N ILE A 131 4.92 0.78 -1.92
CA ILE A 131 5.55 0.55 -3.21
C ILE A 131 4.47 0.53 -4.29
N GLU A 132 4.65 1.29 -5.35
CA GLU A 132 3.77 1.29 -6.51
C GLU A 132 4.31 0.35 -7.57
N ILE A 133 3.49 -0.62 -8.00
CA ILE A 133 3.82 -1.52 -9.10
C ILE A 133 3.56 -0.85 -10.44
N LYS A 134 4.53 -0.92 -11.33
CA LYS A 134 4.48 -0.35 -12.68
C LYS A 134 4.33 -1.44 -13.74
N GLY A 135 3.80 -1.04 -14.90
CA GLY A 135 3.61 -1.93 -16.05
C GLY A 135 2.23 -2.58 -16.13
N GLN A 136 1.97 -3.26 -17.23
CA GLN A 136 0.67 -3.90 -17.51
C GLN A 136 0.49 -5.22 -16.76
N GLU A 137 1.58 -5.85 -16.38
CA GLU A 137 1.57 -7.14 -15.66
C GLU A 137 0.96 -7.05 -14.26
N LYS A 138 0.83 -5.82 -13.71
CA LYS A 138 0.15 -5.57 -12.42
C LYS A 138 -1.28 -6.09 -12.38
N ASN A 139 -1.96 -6.17 -13.53
CA ASN A 139 -3.38 -6.54 -13.62
C ASN A 139 -3.68 -7.99 -13.18
N ILE A 140 -2.65 -8.84 -13.11
CA ILE A 140 -2.79 -10.22 -12.59
C ILE A 140 -2.66 -10.29 -11.06
N LEU A 141 -2.10 -9.27 -10.42
CA LEU A 141 -2.00 -9.20 -8.99
C LEU A 141 -3.38 -8.90 -8.39
N LYS A 142 -3.68 -9.57 -7.29
CA LYS A 142 -4.94 -9.37 -6.55
C LYS A 142 -4.64 -8.84 -5.15
N PRO A 143 -5.57 -8.09 -4.55
CA PRO A 143 -5.46 -7.71 -3.14
C PRO A 143 -5.19 -8.91 -2.23
N MET A 144 -4.48 -8.69 -1.14
CA MET A 144 -4.13 -9.70 -0.13
C MET A 144 -3.21 -10.83 -0.61
N MET A 145 -2.57 -10.72 -1.78
CA MET A 145 -1.51 -11.65 -2.19
C MET A 145 -0.23 -11.39 -1.41
N SER A 146 0.40 -12.47 -0.94
CA SER A 146 1.75 -12.41 -0.36
C SER A 146 2.80 -12.16 -1.44
N SER A 147 3.79 -11.35 -1.11
CA SER A 147 4.88 -11.01 -2.02
C SER A 147 6.17 -10.74 -1.27
N ASN A 148 7.30 -11.04 -1.91
CA ASN A 148 8.63 -10.68 -1.44
C ASN A 148 9.12 -9.47 -2.22
N VAL A 149 9.82 -8.57 -1.54
CA VAL A 149 10.22 -7.27 -2.06
C VAL A 149 11.72 -7.07 -1.91
N ASP A 150 12.41 -6.85 -3.03
CA ASP A 150 13.83 -6.53 -3.08
C ASP A 150 14.00 -5.05 -3.44
N ILE A 151 14.31 -4.21 -2.46
CA ILE A 151 14.54 -2.78 -2.66
C ILE A 151 16.01 -2.55 -3.03
N ILE A 152 16.24 -1.95 -4.21
CA ILE A 152 17.58 -1.68 -4.69
C ILE A 152 18.08 -0.38 -4.06
N THR A 153 18.86 -0.51 -3.00
CA THR A 153 19.42 0.66 -2.27
C THR A 153 20.60 1.28 -3.00
N ASN A 154 21.50 0.46 -3.53
CA ASN A 154 22.70 0.90 -4.21
C ASN A 154 22.94 0.07 -5.49
N LYS A 155 23.55 0.68 -6.50
CA LYS A 155 23.91 -0.01 -7.74
C LYS A 155 25.25 0.53 -8.27
N ALA A 156 26.21 -0.35 -8.45
CA ALA A 156 27.41 -0.07 -9.21
C ALA A 156 27.29 -0.64 -10.63
N LYS A 157 27.78 0.09 -11.64
CA LYS A 157 27.85 -0.38 -13.02
C LYS A 157 29.30 -0.39 -13.47
N ASN A 158 29.64 -1.36 -14.32
CA ASN A 158 31.00 -1.49 -14.90
C ASN A 158 32.09 -1.49 -13.83
N THR A 159 31.89 -2.24 -12.74
CA THR A 159 32.87 -2.41 -11.68
C THR A 159 33.32 -3.86 -11.63
N LEU A 160 34.59 -4.06 -11.22
CA LEU A 160 35.09 -5.39 -10.89
C LEU A 160 34.43 -5.83 -9.58
N TYR A 161 34.13 -7.08 -9.46
CA TYR A 161 33.65 -7.68 -8.22
C TYR A 161 34.38 -8.98 -7.95
N VAL A 162 34.60 -9.26 -6.68
CA VAL A 162 35.22 -10.50 -6.21
C VAL A 162 34.39 -11.09 -5.09
N SER A 163 34.59 -12.40 -4.82
CA SER A 163 33.98 -13.01 -3.65
C SER A 163 34.45 -12.30 -2.39
N ARG A 164 33.53 -12.04 -1.47
CA ARG A 164 33.84 -11.43 -0.17
C ARG A 164 34.91 -12.19 0.61
N GLN A 165 35.01 -13.50 0.42
CA GLN A 165 36.02 -14.35 1.04
C GLN A 165 37.46 -14.09 0.53
N ALA A 166 37.59 -13.50 -0.66
CA ALA A 166 38.90 -13.14 -1.23
C ALA A 166 39.45 -11.80 -0.69
N ILE A 167 38.68 -11.09 0.13
CA ILE A 167 39.08 -9.82 0.75
C ILE A 167 39.40 -10.05 2.22
N ARG A 168 40.60 -9.66 2.63
CA ARG A 168 41.03 -9.59 4.03
C ARG A 168 41.04 -8.16 4.53
N LEU A 169 40.53 -7.95 5.72
CA LEU A 169 40.60 -6.67 6.42
C LEU A 169 41.75 -6.73 7.42
N SER A 170 42.72 -5.85 7.28
CA SER A 170 43.84 -5.71 8.21
C SER A 170 44.14 -4.22 8.41
N GLU A 171 44.29 -3.77 9.66
CA GLU A 171 44.66 -2.40 10.03
C GLU A 171 43.78 -1.32 9.34
N ASN A 172 42.46 -1.60 9.22
CA ASN A 172 41.50 -0.69 8.56
C ASN A 172 41.69 -0.54 7.03
N LYS A 173 42.47 -1.44 6.40
CA LYS A 173 42.66 -1.55 4.96
C LYS A 173 42.14 -2.87 4.42
N SER A 174 41.67 -2.86 3.19
CA SER A 174 41.22 -4.05 2.50
C SER A 174 42.28 -4.60 1.56
N TYR A 175 42.57 -5.87 1.62
CA TYR A 175 43.51 -6.58 0.77
C TYR A 175 42.83 -7.68 -0.01
N ALA A 176 43.03 -7.72 -1.31
CA ALA A 176 42.63 -8.85 -2.15
C ALA A 176 43.78 -9.85 -2.23
N VAL A 177 43.48 -11.14 -2.01
CA VAL A 177 44.44 -12.20 -2.20
C VAL A 177 44.35 -12.70 -3.65
N ILE A 178 45.40 -12.49 -4.41
CA ILE A 178 45.55 -12.97 -5.78
C ILE A 178 46.64 -14.05 -5.87
N LEU A 179 46.55 -14.89 -6.88
CA LEU A 179 47.60 -15.86 -7.21
C LEU A 179 48.50 -15.26 -8.28
N ASN A 180 49.71 -14.97 -7.92
CA ASN A 180 50.77 -14.52 -8.84
C ASN A 180 51.83 -15.61 -8.94
N ASN A 181 51.98 -16.27 -10.11
CA ASN A 181 52.87 -17.39 -10.32
C ASN A 181 52.73 -18.52 -9.28
N GLU A 182 51.45 -18.89 -8.97
CA GLU A 182 51.07 -19.91 -7.99
C GLU A 182 51.34 -19.54 -6.51
N LEU A 183 51.88 -18.36 -6.25
CA LEU A 183 52.07 -17.86 -4.90
C LEU A 183 50.95 -16.83 -4.55
N PRO A 184 50.37 -16.93 -3.35
CA PRO A 184 49.38 -15.95 -2.89
C PRO A 184 50.06 -14.62 -2.60
N GLU A 185 49.58 -13.54 -3.22
CA GLU A 185 50.05 -12.16 -3.02
C GLU A 185 48.85 -11.31 -2.52
N GLU A 186 49.11 -10.49 -1.51
CA GLU A 186 48.12 -9.56 -0.98
C GLU A 186 48.29 -8.18 -1.62
N ILE A 187 47.27 -7.68 -2.29
CA ILE A 187 47.25 -6.36 -2.91
C ILE A 187 46.24 -5.49 -2.18
N GLU A 188 46.65 -4.28 -1.74
CA GLU A 188 45.74 -3.29 -1.18
C GLU A 188 44.72 -2.84 -2.23
N VAL A 189 43.43 -2.95 -1.89
CA VAL A 189 42.30 -2.60 -2.77
C VAL A 189 41.36 -1.65 -2.05
N LYS A 190 40.73 -0.78 -2.82
CA LYS A 190 39.66 0.06 -2.31
C LYS A 190 38.33 -0.62 -2.60
N THR A 191 37.65 -1.02 -1.58
CA THR A 191 36.33 -1.69 -1.69
C THR A 191 35.21 -0.64 -1.83
N GLY A 192 34.17 -1.02 -2.57
CA GLY A 192 32.98 -0.21 -2.80
C GLY A 192 31.73 -0.80 -2.13
N ILE A 193 30.69 -1.03 -2.93
CA ILE A 193 29.44 -1.63 -2.45
C ILE A 193 29.71 -3.08 -2.05
N GLN A 194 29.25 -3.45 -0.86
CA GLN A 194 29.35 -4.80 -0.34
C GLN A 194 27.98 -5.48 -0.37
N THR A 195 27.98 -6.73 -0.79
CA THR A 195 26.82 -7.64 -0.68
C THR A 195 27.20 -8.82 0.23
N PRO A 196 26.26 -9.68 0.63
CA PRO A 196 26.60 -10.87 1.39
C PRO A 196 27.62 -11.81 0.70
N ILE A 197 27.68 -11.80 -0.63
CA ILE A 197 28.50 -12.72 -1.44
C ILE A 197 29.68 -12.02 -2.12
N HIS A 198 29.48 -10.79 -2.60
CA HIS A 198 30.46 -10.05 -3.40
C HIS A 198 30.81 -8.67 -2.82
N ILE A 199 31.96 -8.18 -3.19
CA ILE A 199 32.44 -6.84 -2.84
C ILE A 199 33.13 -6.20 -4.04
#